data_0d7afb5fccd8e9829499b425a1aae6b2
#
_entry.id   0d7afb5fccd8e9829499b425a1aae6b2
#
_cell.length_a   1.000
_cell.length_b   1.000
_cell.length_c   1.000
_cell.angle_alpha   90.00
_cell.angle_beta   90.00
_cell.angle_gamma   90.00
#
_symmetry.space_group_name_H-M   'P 1'
#
loop_
_entity.id
_entity.type
_entity.pdbx_description
1 polymer ?
#
loop_
_entity_poly.entity_id
_entity_poly.type
_entity_poly.pdbx_seq_one_letter_code
_entity_poly.pdbx_strand_id
1 'polypeptide(L)'
;KSAVMLADPYILLEDGIYYAYGTYDADGIRCYTSTDLKYWQYSGLALNKANTTENRWFWAPEVYHVGDRYIMYYSANEHLFAATASSPKGPFRQVGSYQMESLLKDEKCIDSHVFFDTDGSAYLFFVRFNNGNCIWQVKLADDCITPVPGTLKQCLWAADAWELKMGRVTEGPNVYKSGARYFLTYSANDYRSQDY
;
A
#
# COMPACT_ATOMS: atom_id res chain seq x y z
N LYS A 1 21.61 16.80 -8.12
CA LYS A 1 20.26 16.20 -7.99
C LYS A 1 20.45 14.70 -7.85
N SER A 2 20.23 14.14 -6.69
CA SER A 2 20.13 12.68 -6.55
C SER A 2 18.72 12.29 -7.04
N ALA A 3 18.68 11.51 -8.12
CA ALA A 3 17.41 10.94 -8.57
C ALA A 3 16.96 9.91 -7.52
N VAL A 4 15.72 10.04 -7.05
CA VAL A 4 15.07 9.01 -6.23
C VAL A 4 14.38 8.06 -7.21
N MET A 5 14.89 6.83 -7.27
CA MET A 5 14.35 5.80 -8.16
C MET A 5 13.38 4.92 -7.37
N LEU A 6 12.12 5.32 -7.37
CA LEU A 6 11.00 4.59 -6.75
C LEU A 6 9.83 4.57 -7.72
N ALA A 7 9.21 3.41 -7.93
CA ALA A 7 7.84 3.31 -8.41
C ALA A 7 6.89 3.26 -7.21
N ASP A 8 5.61 3.51 -7.45
CA ASP A 8 4.55 3.52 -6.42
C ASP A 8 4.96 4.31 -5.16
N PRO A 9 5.37 5.60 -5.31
CA PRO A 9 5.94 6.35 -4.20
C PRO A 9 4.88 6.72 -3.17
N TYR A 10 5.18 6.47 -1.91
CA TYR A 10 4.42 6.98 -0.75
C TYR A 10 5.28 7.93 0.06
N ILE A 11 4.70 9.05 0.51
CA ILE A 11 5.39 10.04 1.33
C ILE A 11 4.67 10.25 2.65
N LEU A 12 5.36 9.96 3.74
CA LEU A 12 4.95 10.32 5.10
C LEU A 12 5.65 11.61 5.52
N LEU A 13 4.90 12.55 6.09
CA LEU A 13 5.46 13.72 6.77
C LEU A 13 5.33 13.50 8.28
N GLU A 14 6.47 13.50 8.97
CA GLU A 14 6.55 13.36 10.43
C GLU A 14 7.61 14.31 10.98
N ASP A 15 7.26 15.13 11.95
CA ASP A 15 8.15 16.09 12.62
C ASP A 15 8.95 16.99 11.66
N GLY A 16 8.33 17.43 10.56
CA GLY A 16 8.94 18.29 9.55
C GLY A 16 9.91 17.55 8.59
N ILE A 17 9.99 16.24 8.67
CA ILE A 17 10.78 15.40 7.77
C ILE A 17 9.84 14.59 6.88
N TYR A 18 10.09 14.60 5.58
CA TYR A 18 9.43 13.76 4.61
C TYR A 18 10.19 12.43 4.47
N TYR A 19 9.46 11.33 4.55
CA TYR A 19 9.97 9.97 4.36
C TYR A 19 9.33 9.40 3.12
N ALA A 20 10.14 9.05 2.10
CA ALA A 20 9.65 8.45 0.87
C ALA A 20 10.00 6.97 0.83
N TYR A 21 8.98 6.16 0.48
CA TYR A 21 9.08 4.72 0.28
C TYR A 21 8.56 4.37 -1.11
N GLY A 22 8.90 3.20 -1.64
CA GLY A 22 8.36 2.77 -2.93
C GLY A 22 8.92 1.44 -3.40
N THR A 23 8.40 1.01 -4.52
CA THR A 23 8.82 -0.19 -5.24
C THR A 23 10.14 0.07 -5.95
N TYR A 24 11.18 -0.68 -5.64
CA TYR A 24 12.44 -0.64 -6.39
C TYR A 24 13.40 -1.80 -6.05
N ASP A 25 13.51 -2.22 -4.78
CA ASP A 25 14.61 -3.05 -4.31
C ASP A 25 14.24 -4.54 -4.21
N ALA A 26 15.13 -5.41 -4.64
CA ALA A 26 14.98 -6.86 -4.48
C ALA A 26 15.18 -7.33 -3.03
N ASP A 27 15.80 -6.52 -2.18
CA ASP A 27 16.11 -6.86 -0.79
C ASP A 27 15.13 -6.28 0.23
N GLY A 28 14.11 -5.55 -0.24
CA GLY A 28 13.09 -4.97 0.62
C GLY A 28 12.59 -3.60 0.16
N ILE A 29 12.25 -2.74 1.11
CA ILE A 29 11.68 -1.41 0.85
C ILE A 29 12.66 -0.34 1.33
N ARG A 30 13.09 0.52 0.40
CA ARG A 30 13.97 1.65 0.68
C ARG A 30 13.23 2.78 1.39
N CYS A 31 13.98 3.55 2.20
CA CYS A 31 13.56 4.82 2.74
C CYS A 31 14.52 5.92 2.27
N TYR A 32 13.94 7.04 1.85
CA TYR A 32 14.63 8.30 1.61
C TYR A 32 14.03 9.37 2.50
N THR A 33 14.83 10.35 2.90
CA THR A 33 14.38 11.48 3.72
C THR A 33 14.66 12.80 3.05
N SER A 34 13.78 13.79 3.29
CA SER A 34 13.92 15.16 2.83
C SER A 34 13.29 16.14 3.81
N THR A 35 13.77 17.37 3.83
CA THR A 35 13.12 18.48 4.57
C THR A 35 12.42 19.48 3.64
N ASP A 36 12.58 19.33 2.31
CA ASP A 36 12.11 20.31 1.33
C ASP A 36 11.46 19.71 0.07
N LEU A 37 11.30 18.36 0.01
CA LEU A 37 10.81 17.59 -1.14
C LEU A 37 11.66 17.70 -2.43
N LYS A 38 12.79 18.41 -2.36
CA LYS A 38 13.68 18.65 -3.51
C LYS A 38 14.97 17.84 -3.43
N TYR A 39 15.53 17.77 -2.21
CA TYR A 39 16.76 17.05 -1.94
C TYR A 39 16.46 15.85 -1.04
N TRP A 40 16.76 14.68 -1.55
CA TRP A 40 16.49 13.40 -0.89
C TRP A 40 17.78 12.69 -0.53
N GLN A 41 17.83 12.17 0.68
CA GLN A 41 18.93 11.38 1.19
C GLN A 41 18.47 9.95 1.42
N TYR A 42 19.22 8.99 0.89
CA TYR A 42 18.99 7.57 1.16
C TYR A 42 19.26 7.25 2.63
N SER A 43 18.31 6.62 3.31
CA SER A 43 18.36 6.30 4.74
C SER A 43 18.49 4.80 5.01
N GLY A 44 18.58 3.97 3.99
CA GLY A 44 18.68 2.52 4.10
C GLY A 44 17.36 1.81 3.75
N LEU A 45 17.31 0.50 4.02
CA LEU A 45 16.09 -0.29 3.89
C LEU A 45 15.23 -0.08 5.15
N ALA A 46 14.03 0.50 4.98
CA ALA A 46 13.04 0.58 6.05
C ALA A 46 12.51 -0.82 6.41
N LEU A 47 12.26 -1.65 5.40
CA LEU A 47 11.94 -3.07 5.54
C LEU A 47 13.00 -3.89 4.79
N ASN A 48 13.70 -4.77 5.49
CA ASN A 48 14.60 -5.74 4.89
C ASN A 48 13.89 -7.10 4.77
N LYS A 49 14.07 -7.81 3.65
CA LYS A 49 13.50 -9.15 3.44
C LYS A 49 13.84 -10.16 4.55
N ALA A 50 14.94 -9.98 5.27
CA ALA A 50 15.28 -10.80 6.44
C ALA A 50 14.29 -10.62 7.62
N ASN A 51 13.46 -9.59 7.59
CA ASN A 51 12.42 -9.32 8.59
C ASN A 51 11.01 -9.70 8.10
N THR A 52 10.90 -10.44 7.00
CA THR A 52 9.65 -10.88 6.37
C THR A 52 9.69 -12.38 6.09
N THR A 53 8.54 -12.96 5.79
CA THR A 53 8.43 -14.36 5.34
C THR A 53 8.68 -14.51 3.84
N GLU A 54 8.55 -13.40 3.09
CA GLU A 54 8.72 -13.38 1.64
C GLU A 54 10.10 -12.86 1.26
N ASN A 55 10.54 -13.16 0.03
CA ASN A 55 11.88 -12.83 -0.43
C ASN A 55 11.94 -12.13 -1.78
N ARG A 56 10.77 -11.73 -2.33
CA ARG A 56 10.68 -11.11 -3.65
C ARG A 56 9.45 -10.20 -3.79
N TRP A 57 9.52 -9.30 -4.77
CA TRP A 57 8.41 -8.47 -5.24
C TRP A 57 7.82 -7.59 -4.14
N PHE A 58 8.68 -6.83 -3.47
CA PHE A 58 8.29 -5.84 -2.48
C PHE A 58 7.75 -4.60 -3.18
N TRP A 59 6.42 -4.42 -3.19
CA TRP A 59 5.74 -3.40 -3.98
C TRP A 59 4.82 -2.52 -3.15
N ALA A 60 4.56 -1.29 -3.69
CA ALA A 60 3.54 -0.36 -3.26
C ALA A 60 3.41 -0.23 -1.73
N PRO A 61 4.50 0.15 -1.01
CA PRO A 61 4.44 0.35 0.43
C PRO A 61 3.72 1.65 0.78
N GLU A 62 2.94 1.63 1.86
CA GLU A 62 2.41 2.81 2.53
C GLU A 62 2.72 2.74 4.02
N VAL A 63 3.03 3.88 4.65
CA VAL A 63 3.43 3.93 6.06
C VAL A 63 2.59 4.96 6.80
N TYR A 64 2.00 4.54 7.93
CA TYR A 64 1.14 5.37 8.76
C TYR A 64 1.62 5.39 10.20
N HIS A 65 1.50 6.55 10.85
CA HIS A 65 1.70 6.67 12.29
C HIS A 65 0.39 6.33 13.00
N VAL A 66 0.37 5.27 13.80
CA VAL A 66 -0.81 4.77 14.49
C VAL A 66 -0.48 4.53 15.97
N GLY A 67 -0.98 5.41 16.83
CA GLY A 67 -0.68 5.36 18.27
C GLY A 67 0.78 5.65 18.56
N ASP A 68 1.50 4.66 19.08
CA ASP A 68 2.92 4.75 19.46
C ASP A 68 3.86 4.06 18.45
N ARG A 69 3.33 3.64 17.29
CA ARG A 69 4.06 2.87 16.30
C ARG A 69 3.76 3.33 14.87
N TYR A 70 4.65 2.94 13.97
CA TYR A 70 4.45 3.04 12.52
C TYR A 70 4.03 1.69 11.98
N ILE A 71 3.03 1.68 11.10
CA ILE A 71 2.58 0.49 10.38
C ILE A 71 2.89 0.70 8.90
N MET A 72 3.64 -0.21 8.32
CA MET A 72 3.86 -0.30 6.88
C MET A 72 2.97 -1.39 6.32
N TYR A 73 2.15 -1.05 5.32
CA TYR A 73 1.43 -2.02 4.51
C TYR A 73 2.18 -2.15 3.19
N TYR A 74 2.31 -3.35 2.67
CA TYR A 74 3.07 -3.61 1.44
C TYR A 74 2.62 -4.90 0.79
N SER A 75 2.94 -5.03 -0.50
CA SER A 75 2.80 -6.28 -1.23
C SER A 75 4.15 -6.99 -1.28
N ALA A 76 4.15 -8.31 -1.09
CA ALA A 76 5.28 -9.16 -1.38
C ALA A 76 4.79 -10.48 -1.94
N ASN A 77 5.44 -11.00 -2.99
CA ASN A 77 5.06 -12.23 -3.67
C ASN A 77 3.55 -12.27 -4.02
N GLU A 78 3.00 -11.11 -4.40
CA GLU A 78 1.57 -10.88 -4.72
C GLU A 78 0.59 -11.16 -3.57
N HIS A 79 1.03 -10.98 -2.31
CA HIS A 79 0.17 -11.00 -1.13
C HIS A 79 0.39 -9.74 -0.29
N LEU A 80 -0.62 -9.34 0.49
CA LEU A 80 -0.57 -8.16 1.35
C LEU A 80 -0.05 -8.50 2.73
N PHE A 81 0.85 -7.67 3.23
CA PHE A 81 1.44 -7.78 4.55
C PHE A 81 1.38 -6.47 5.31
N ALA A 82 1.45 -6.58 6.63
CA ALA A 82 1.73 -5.46 7.51
C ALA A 82 3.04 -5.69 8.26
N ALA A 83 3.78 -4.63 8.49
CA ALA A 83 4.97 -4.62 9.33
C ALA A 83 4.92 -3.41 10.26
N THR A 84 5.56 -3.52 11.43
CA THR A 84 5.58 -2.44 12.42
C THR A 84 7.00 -2.02 12.78
N ALA A 85 7.16 -0.76 13.18
CA ALA A 85 8.40 -0.19 13.67
C ALA A 85 8.11 0.93 14.69
N SER A 86 9.09 1.27 15.52
CA SER A 86 9.05 2.44 16.41
C SER A 86 9.55 3.73 15.75
N SER A 87 9.99 3.66 14.49
CA SER A 87 10.52 4.78 13.72
C SER A 87 10.05 4.70 12.28
N PRO A 88 9.77 5.84 11.61
CA PRO A 88 9.42 5.85 10.19
C PRO A 88 10.55 5.32 9.29
N LYS A 89 11.81 5.35 9.74
CA LYS A 89 12.94 4.74 9.02
C LYS A 89 13.01 3.22 9.17
N GLY A 90 12.18 2.64 10.02
CA GLY A 90 12.29 1.25 10.42
C GLY A 90 13.36 1.01 11.52
N PRO A 91 13.88 -0.20 11.67
CA PRO A 91 13.59 -1.37 10.85
C PRO A 91 12.17 -1.90 11.09
N PHE A 92 11.40 -1.99 10.03
CA PHE A 92 10.08 -2.62 10.07
C PHE A 92 10.24 -4.14 10.18
N ARG A 93 9.33 -4.76 10.91
CA ARG A 93 9.23 -6.23 11.06
C ARG A 93 7.82 -6.67 10.75
N GLN A 94 7.68 -7.68 9.91
CA GLN A 94 6.39 -8.25 9.55
C GLN A 94 5.63 -8.70 10.78
N VAL A 95 4.31 -8.49 10.76
CA VAL A 95 3.37 -8.92 11.79
C VAL A 95 2.48 -10.02 11.22
N GLY A 96 2.54 -11.22 11.82
CA GLY A 96 1.71 -12.35 11.40
C GLY A 96 2.01 -12.87 9.98
N SER A 97 1.02 -13.56 9.41
CA SER A 97 0.98 -13.99 8.01
C SER A 97 0.46 -12.88 7.10
N TYR A 98 0.14 -13.19 5.84
CA TYR A 98 -0.47 -12.17 4.97
C TYR A 98 -1.89 -11.79 5.44
N GLN A 99 -2.21 -10.49 5.32
CA GLN A 99 -3.37 -9.87 5.97
C GLN A 99 -4.70 -10.49 5.56
N MET A 100 -4.83 -10.95 4.31
CA MET A 100 -6.10 -11.44 3.77
C MET A 100 -6.29 -12.96 3.92
N GLU A 101 -5.36 -13.68 4.55
CA GLU A 101 -5.38 -15.14 4.68
C GLU A 101 -6.69 -15.66 5.31
N SER A 102 -7.16 -15.02 6.35
CA SER A 102 -8.38 -15.42 7.08
C SER A 102 -9.66 -15.30 6.23
N LEU A 103 -9.68 -14.39 5.24
CA LEU A 103 -10.84 -14.11 4.39
C LEU A 103 -10.72 -14.71 3.01
N LEU A 104 -9.53 -14.72 2.43
CA LEU A 104 -9.30 -15.03 1.01
C LEU A 104 -8.38 -16.23 0.82
N LYS A 105 -7.89 -16.85 1.91
CA LYS A 105 -6.91 -17.94 1.89
C LYS A 105 -5.66 -17.51 1.10
N ASP A 106 -5.29 -18.27 0.08
CA ASP A 106 -4.10 -18.08 -0.76
C ASP A 106 -4.37 -17.21 -2.02
N GLU A 107 -5.46 -16.41 -2.00
CA GLU A 107 -5.77 -15.53 -3.12
C GLU A 107 -4.78 -14.36 -3.19
N LYS A 108 -4.27 -14.09 -4.38
CA LYS A 108 -3.34 -12.99 -4.63
C LYS A 108 -4.03 -11.64 -4.49
N CYS A 109 -3.34 -10.74 -3.78
CA CYS A 109 -3.77 -9.37 -3.51
C CYS A 109 -2.56 -8.44 -3.52
N ILE A 110 -2.71 -7.24 -4.07
CA ILE A 110 -1.66 -6.22 -4.12
C ILE A 110 -2.21 -4.82 -3.83
N ASP A 111 -1.33 -3.82 -3.77
CA ASP A 111 -1.65 -2.40 -3.73
C ASP A 111 -2.57 -2.02 -2.57
N SER A 112 -2.06 -2.14 -1.37
CA SER A 112 -2.79 -1.76 -0.16
C SER A 112 -2.80 -0.25 0.06
N HIS A 113 -3.98 0.30 0.35
CA HIS A 113 -4.18 1.67 0.83
C HIS A 113 -5.07 1.65 2.07
N VAL A 114 -4.66 2.30 3.15
CA VAL A 114 -5.49 2.40 4.36
C VAL A 114 -6.07 3.79 4.50
N PHE A 115 -7.39 3.86 4.48
CA PHE A 115 -8.13 5.08 4.76
C PHE A 115 -8.61 5.09 6.20
N PHE A 116 -8.25 6.14 6.94
CA PHE A 116 -8.73 6.42 8.29
C PHE A 116 -9.87 7.44 8.22
N ASP A 117 -11.09 7.03 8.61
CA ASP A 117 -12.23 7.94 8.61
C ASP A 117 -12.28 8.77 9.89
N THR A 118 -13.06 9.84 9.84
CA THR A 118 -13.23 10.81 10.95
C THR A 118 -13.95 10.24 12.18
N ASP A 119 -14.59 9.07 12.05
CA ASP A 119 -15.19 8.33 13.17
C ASP A 119 -14.21 7.38 13.87
N GLY A 120 -12.96 7.36 13.45
CA GLY A 120 -11.90 6.47 13.94
C GLY A 120 -11.85 5.09 13.26
N SER A 121 -12.76 4.80 12.34
CA SER A 121 -12.73 3.54 11.58
C SER A 121 -11.59 3.55 10.56
N ALA A 122 -10.92 2.40 10.41
CA ALA A 122 -9.91 2.17 9.38
C ALA A 122 -10.43 1.17 8.33
N TYR A 123 -10.15 1.45 7.07
CA TYR A 123 -10.54 0.62 5.93
C TYR A 123 -9.33 0.36 5.04
N LEU A 124 -9.07 -0.92 4.77
CA LEU A 124 -8.06 -1.35 3.81
C LEU A 124 -8.70 -1.47 2.43
N PHE A 125 -8.21 -0.69 1.49
CA PHE A 125 -8.49 -0.83 0.06
C PHE A 125 -7.34 -1.60 -0.59
N PHE A 126 -7.66 -2.47 -1.54
CA PHE A 126 -6.64 -3.32 -2.17
C PHE A 126 -7.15 -3.93 -3.47
N VAL A 127 -6.23 -4.48 -4.24
CA VAL A 127 -6.52 -5.17 -5.49
C VAL A 127 -6.62 -6.67 -5.28
N ARG A 128 -7.67 -7.30 -5.82
CA ARG A 128 -7.82 -8.75 -5.95
C ARG A 128 -7.74 -9.17 -7.41
N PHE A 129 -7.18 -10.35 -7.66
CA PHE A 129 -7.09 -10.96 -8.99
C PHE A 129 -8.29 -11.89 -9.27
N ASN A 130 -9.51 -11.35 -9.20
CA ASN A 130 -10.74 -12.13 -9.31
C ASN A 130 -11.64 -11.67 -10.47
N ASN A 131 -11.24 -11.77 -11.67
CA ASN A 131 -11.83 -11.26 -12.94
C ASN A 131 -11.06 -10.02 -13.46
N GLY A 132 -9.74 -10.15 -13.57
CA GLY A 132 -8.81 -9.07 -13.73
C GLY A 132 -8.46 -8.45 -12.36
N ASN A 133 -7.77 -7.32 -12.37
CA ASN A 133 -7.47 -6.59 -11.15
C ASN A 133 -8.71 -5.74 -10.77
N CYS A 134 -9.29 -6.02 -9.62
CA CYS A 134 -10.48 -5.33 -9.12
C CYS A 134 -10.19 -4.73 -7.75
N ILE A 135 -10.66 -3.50 -7.49
CA ILE A 135 -10.48 -2.86 -6.18
C ILE A 135 -11.58 -3.29 -5.22
N TRP A 136 -11.15 -3.75 -4.06
CA TRP A 136 -11.97 -4.17 -2.93
C TRP A 136 -11.63 -3.37 -1.69
N GLN A 137 -12.53 -3.38 -0.71
CA GLN A 137 -12.30 -2.84 0.62
C GLN A 137 -12.67 -3.85 1.68
N VAL A 138 -12.06 -3.72 2.86
CA VAL A 138 -12.45 -4.40 4.08
C VAL A 138 -12.22 -3.46 5.27
N LYS A 139 -13.11 -3.49 6.28
CA LYS A 139 -12.88 -2.77 7.53
C LYS A 139 -11.74 -3.46 8.30
N LEU A 140 -10.86 -2.67 8.92
CA LEU A 140 -9.84 -3.16 9.84
C LEU A 140 -10.34 -3.06 11.28
N ALA A 141 -9.86 -3.97 12.14
CA ALA A 141 -10.06 -3.91 13.58
C ALA A 141 -9.26 -2.75 14.20
N ASP A 142 -9.38 -2.53 15.50
CA ASP A 142 -8.73 -1.43 16.22
C ASP A 142 -7.18 -1.50 16.17
N ASP A 143 -6.63 -2.67 15.89
CA ASP A 143 -5.17 -2.82 15.65
C ASP A 143 -4.71 -2.25 14.31
N CYS A 144 -5.64 -1.82 13.44
CA CYS A 144 -5.42 -1.34 12.08
C CYS A 144 -4.71 -2.34 11.16
N ILE A 145 -4.70 -3.62 11.49
CA ILE A 145 -4.01 -4.70 10.73
C ILE A 145 -4.98 -5.82 10.39
N THR A 146 -5.80 -6.24 11.35
CA THR A 146 -6.67 -7.42 11.22
C THR A 146 -7.94 -7.08 10.46
N PRO A 147 -8.24 -7.75 9.32
CA PRO A 147 -9.48 -7.52 8.59
C PRO A 147 -10.68 -8.09 9.35
N VAL A 148 -11.78 -7.31 9.40
CA VAL A 148 -13.02 -7.69 10.08
C VAL A 148 -13.87 -8.58 9.17
N PRO A 149 -14.20 -9.83 9.56
CA PRO A 149 -15.04 -10.72 8.78
C PRO A 149 -16.41 -10.12 8.46
N GLY A 150 -16.92 -10.40 7.25
CA GLY A 150 -18.23 -9.93 6.80
C GLY A 150 -18.27 -8.48 6.29
N THR A 151 -17.13 -7.76 6.30
CA THR A 151 -17.07 -6.38 5.80
C THR A 151 -16.39 -6.25 4.43
N LEU A 152 -15.95 -7.36 3.84
CA LEU A 152 -15.32 -7.41 2.52
C LEU A 152 -16.33 -6.98 1.44
N LYS A 153 -15.96 -5.97 0.63
CA LYS A 153 -16.84 -5.40 -0.38
C LYS A 153 -16.05 -5.00 -1.62
N GLN A 154 -16.58 -5.35 -2.80
CA GLN A 154 -16.04 -4.86 -4.08
C GLN A 154 -16.42 -3.39 -4.29
N CYS A 155 -15.45 -2.56 -4.65
CA CYS A 155 -15.62 -1.14 -4.91
C CYS A 155 -15.77 -0.86 -6.40
N LEU A 156 -14.84 -1.35 -7.21
CA LEU A 156 -14.91 -1.17 -8.66
C LEU A 156 -14.11 -2.25 -9.41
N TRP A 157 -14.34 -2.29 -10.72
CA TRP A 157 -13.64 -3.15 -11.68
C TRP A 157 -13.57 -2.41 -13.01
N ALA A 158 -12.65 -2.80 -13.90
CA ALA A 158 -12.55 -2.24 -15.24
C ALA A 158 -13.83 -2.54 -16.06
N ALA A 159 -14.55 -1.48 -16.45
CA ALA A 159 -15.83 -1.56 -17.16
C ALA A 159 -15.84 -0.70 -18.43
N ASP A 160 -15.16 0.43 -18.42
CA ASP A 160 -15.13 1.36 -19.54
C ASP A 160 -14.14 0.93 -20.63
N ALA A 161 -14.42 1.29 -21.87
CA ALA A 161 -13.61 0.86 -23.02
C ALA A 161 -12.14 1.30 -22.90
N TRP A 162 -11.85 2.43 -22.29
CA TRP A 162 -10.50 2.91 -22.09
C TRP A 162 -9.72 2.11 -21.04
N GLU A 163 -10.41 1.53 -20.07
CA GLU A 163 -9.84 0.67 -19.01
C GLU A 163 -9.51 -0.75 -19.50
N LEU A 164 -10.01 -1.13 -20.67
CA LEU A 164 -9.97 -2.51 -21.18
C LEU A 164 -9.02 -2.69 -22.37
N LYS A 165 -8.21 -1.68 -22.73
CA LYS A 165 -7.39 -1.71 -23.96
C LYS A 165 -6.33 -2.81 -23.98
N MET A 166 -5.68 -3.08 -22.85
CA MET A 166 -4.61 -4.07 -22.73
C MET A 166 -4.89 -5.14 -21.67
N GLY A 167 -5.96 -5.00 -20.91
CA GLY A 167 -6.33 -5.94 -19.85
C GLY A 167 -7.44 -5.36 -18.96
N ARG A 168 -8.02 -6.21 -18.14
CA ARG A 168 -8.97 -5.78 -17.10
C ARG A 168 -8.20 -5.43 -15.85
N VAL A 169 -7.75 -4.17 -15.76
CA VAL A 169 -6.92 -3.72 -14.64
C VAL A 169 -7.49 -2.43 -14.06
N THR A 170 -7.73 -2.46 -12.74
CA THR A 170 -7.89 -1.30 -11.89
C THR A 170 -7.05 -1.54 -10.66
N GLU A 171 -6.08 -0.66 -10.38
CA GLU A 171 -5.09 -0.86 -9.33
C GLU A 171 -4.66 0.47 -8.71
N GLY A 172 -3.76 0.43 -7.71
CA GLY A 172 -3.26 1.62 -7.03
C GLY A 172 -4.38 2.44 -6.36
N PRO A 173 -5.30 1.84 -5.56
CA PRO A 173 -6.38 2.60 -4.93
C PRO A 173 -5.83 3.65 -3.98
N ASN A 174 -6.41 4.85 -4.01
CA ASN A 174 -6.20 5.86 -2.99
C ASN A 174 -7.53 6.53 -2.66
N VAL A 175 -7.86 6.62 -1.38
CA VAL A 175 -9.12 7.20 -0.91
C VAL A 175 -8.85 8.44 -0.09
N TYR A 176 -9.58 9.50 -0.38
CA TYR A 176 -9.58 10.71 0.44
C TYR A 176 -11.00 11.23 0.65
N LYS A 177 -11.20 11.97 1.73
CA LYS A 177 -12.47 12.60 2.10
C LYS A 177 -12.37 14.11 1.91
N SER A 178 -13.35 14.70 1.24
CA SER A 178 -13.49 16.14 1.13
C SER A 178 -14.93 16.54 1.49
N GLY A 179 -15.09 17.22 2.61
CA GLY A 179 -16.40 17.49 3.19
C GLY A 179 -17.15 16.19 3.50
N ALA A 180 -18.37 16.03 2.96
CA ALA A 180 -19.19 14.84 3.13
C ALA A 180 -18.99 13.77 2.03
N ARG A 181 -18.03 13.98 1.12
CA ARG A 181 -17.80 13.10 -0.03
C ARG A 181 -16.52 12.31 0.14
N TYR A 182 -16.55 11.06 -0.31
CA TYR A 182 -15.39 10.18 -0.44
C TYR A 182 -15.01 10.06 -1.92
N PHE A 183 -13.73 10.10 -2.20
CA PHE A 183 -13.19 9.97 -3.54
C PHE A 183 -12.22 8.79 -3.54
N LEU A 184 -12.44 7.86 -4.45
CA LEU A 184 -11.52 6.77 -4.77
C LEU A 184 -10.84 7.10 -6.09
N THR A 185 -9.54 7.28 -6.06
CA THR A 185 -8.69 7.38 -7.26
C THR A 185 -7.98 6.06 -7.50
N TYR A 186 -7.68 5.76 -8.76
CA TYR A 186 -7.05 4.51 -9.17
C TYR A 186 -6.37 4.67 -10.52
N SER A 187 -5.46 3.76 -10.83
CA SER A 187 -4.95 3.56 -12.18
C SER A 187 -5.75 2.47 -12.88
N ALA A 188 -5.89 2.59 -14.19
CA ALA A 188 -6.58 1.57 -14.99
C ALA A 188 -5.78 1.21 -16.23
N ASN A 189 -6.14 0.06 -16.85
CA ASN A 189 -5.40 -0.50 -17.96
C ASN A 189 -4.09 -1.19 -17.49
N ASP A 190 -3.24 -1.65 -18.40
CA ASP A 190 -1.95 -2.26 -18.08
C ASP A 190 -0.88 -1.17 -17.91
N TYR A 191 -0.01 -1.29 -16.89
CA TYR A 191 1.06 -0.32 -16.60
C TYR A 191 2.01 -0.07 -17.78
N ARG A 192 2.01 -0.92 -18.81
CA ARG A 192 2.77 -0.74 -20.06
C ARG A 192 2.02 0.10 -21.09
N SER A 193 0.76 0.43 -20.83
CA SER A 193 -0.05 1.28 -21.71
C SER A 193 0.29 2.74 -21.52
N GLN A 194 0.18 3.52 -22.60
CA GLN A 194 0.24 4.99 -22.51
C GLN A 194 -1.03 5.61 -21.89
N ASP A 195 -2.08 4.82 -21.74
CA ASP A 195 -3.35 5.21 -21.13
C ASP A 195 -3.45 4.81 -19.65
N TYR A 196 -2.36 4.31 -19.04
CA TYR A 196 -2.26 3.96 -17.62
C TYR A 196 -2.22 5.19 -16.72
#